data_e45032421ab39b7bb7d23b95956c9cd6
#
_entry.id   e45032421ab39b7bb7d23b95956c9cd6
#
_cell.length_a   1.000
_cell.length_b   1.000
_cell.length_c   1.000
_cell.angle_alpha   90.00
_cell.angle_beta   90.00
_cell.angle_gamma   90.00
#
_symmetry.space_group_name_H-M   'P 1'
#
loop_
_entity.id
_entity.type
_entity.pdbx_description
1 polymer ?
#
loop_
_entity_poly.entity_id
_entity_poly.type
_entity_poly.pdbx_seq_one_letter_code
_entity_poly.pdbx_strand_id
1 'polypeptide(L)'
;MVNPSPPGARAPTIQVSEEKYSASMHVEPLGTRVHFRGTISTVNPAAVLNPFVDQVHDLLIKAGAKAVRVDFTELEFCNSSGFKSFIYWIQKIQAAGDKQYRLRFISSPARKWQRTSLLALSCYSPSAVEIG
;
A
#
# COMPACT_ATOMS: atom_id res chain seq x y z
N MET A 1 -28.09 -8.41 -7.35
CA MET A 1 -27.38 -8.47 -8.63
C MET A 1 -26.15 -7.61 -8.57
N VAL A 2 -25.02 -8.16 -8.97
CA VAL A 2 -23.76 -7.41 -8.98
C VAL A 2 -23.69 -6.60 -10.27
N ASN A 3 -23.40 -5.32 -10.17
CA ASN A 3 -23.16 -4.50 -11.34
C ASN A 3 -21.86 -4.93 -12.02
N PRO A 4 -21.85 -5.05 -13.34
CA PRO A 4 -20.61 -5.36 -14.03
C PRO A 4 -19.61 -4.22 -13.85
N SER A 5 -18.35 -4.57 -13.65
CA SER A 5 -17.29 -3.58 -13.58
C SER A 5 -17.14 -2.88 -14.93
N PRO A 6 -16.80 -1.59 -14.95
CA PRO A 6 -16.46 -0.90 -16.20
C PRO A 6 -15.32 -1.61 -16.92
N PRO A 7 -15.23 -1.49 -18.26
CA PRO A 7 -14.10 -2.07 -18.99
C PRO A 7 -12.77 -1.58 -18.40
N GLY A 8 -11.86 -2.52 -18.12
CA GLY A 8 -10.55 -2.23 -17.52
C GLY A 8 -10.55 -2.15 -16.01
N ALA A 9 -11.72 -2.06 -15.35
CA ALA A 9 -11.81 -2.09 -13.89
C ALA A 9 -12.00 -3.53 -13.41
N ARG A 10 -11.38 -3.89 -12.30
CA ARG A 10 -11.49 -5.20 -11.69
C ARG A 10 -11.81 -5.04 -10.21
N ALA A 11 -12.56 -6.01 -9.68
CA ALA A 11 -12.78 -6.08 -8.23
C ALA A 11 -11.44 -6.26 -7.53
N PRO A 12 -11.27 -5.71 -6.31
CA PRO A 12 -10.03 -5.91 -5.56
C PRO A 12 -9.87 -7.39 -5.17
N THR A 13 -8.63 -7.87 -5.20
CA THR A 13 -8.28 -9.21 -4.74
C THR A 13 -8.39 -9.29 -3.22
N ILE A 14 -7.94 -8.24 -2.54
CA ILE A 14 -8.05 -8.08 -1.09
C ILE A 14 -8.53 -6.67 -0.83
N GLN A 15 -9.41 -6.52 0.17
CA GLN A 15 -9.91 -5.20 0.54
C GLN A 15 -10.23 -5.16 2.02
N VAL A 16 -9.90 -4.03 2.67
CA VAL A 16 -10.39 -3.68 4.00
C VAL A 16 -11.06 -2.32 3.89
N SER A 17 -12.18 -2.16 4.57
CA SER A 17 -12.94 -0.91 4.59
C SER A 17 -13.27 -0.54 6.01
N GLU A 18 -12.88 0.66 6.41
CA GLU A 18 -13.23 1.26 7.69
C GLU A 18 -14.09 2.49 7.43
N GLU A 19 -14.60 3.11 8.48
CA GLU A 19 -15.48 4.25 8.34
C GLU A 19 -14.83 5.41 7.55
N LYS A 20 -13.55 5.67 7.83
CA LYS A 20 -12.86 6.85 7.29
C LYS A 20 -11.78 6.54 6.26
N TYR A 21 -11.42 5.27 6.09
CA TYR A 21 -10.40 4.89 5.11
C TYR A 21 -10.64 3.49 4.57
N SER A 22 -10.01 3.20 3.46
CA SER A 22 -9.99 1.85 2.90
C SER A 22 -8.64 1.57 2.26
N ALA A 23 -8.32 0.28 2.16
CA ALA A 23 -7.15 -0.21 1.45
C ALA A 23 -7.55 -1.40 0.60
N SER A 24 -7.03 -1.46 -0.62
CA SER A 24 -7.38 -2.52 -1.57
C SER A 24 -6.18 -2.90 -2.42
N MET A 25 -6.13 -4.18 -2.81
CA MET A 25 -5.12 -4.70 -3.72
C MET A 25 -5.79 -5.09 -5.03
N HIS A 26 -5.22 -4.63 -6.14
CA HIS A 26 -5.72 -4.90 -7.48
C HIS A 26 -4.62 -5.52 -8.33
N VAL A 27 -4.92 -6.65 -8.95
CA VAL A 27 -4.04 -7.25 -9.95
C VAL A 27 -4.45 -6.70 -11.30
N GLU A 28 -3.55 -5.98 -11.94
CA GLU A 28 -3.80 -5.25 -13.19
C GLU A 28 -2.84 -5.73 -14.27
N PRO A 29 -3.14 -5.47 -15.57
CA PRO A 29 -2.24 -5.90 -16.65
C PRO A 29 -0.82 -5.37 -16.54
N LEU A 30 -0.65 -4.15 -15.99
CA LEU A 30 0.67 -3.52 -15.81
C LEU A 30 1.32 -3.85 -14.46
N GLY A 31 0.74 -4.76 -13.68
CA GLY A 31 1.26 -5.16 -12.39
C GLY A 31 0.27 -4.91 -11.26
N THR A 32 0.68 -5.23 -10.05
CA THR A 32 -0.17 -5.11 -8.88
C THR A 32 -0.15 -3.68 -8.35
N ARG A 33 -1.33 -3.21 -7.95
CA ARG A 33 -1.51 -1.90 -7.33
C ARG A 33 -2.21 -2.08 -5.99
N VAL A 34 -1.67 -1.44 -4.95
CA VAL A 34 -2.31 -1.37 -3.64
C VAL A 34 -2.73 0.07 -3.43
N HIS A 35 -4.02 0.28 -3.22
CA HIS A 35 -4.64 1.61 -3.18
C HIS A 35 -5.11 1.92 -1.77
N PHE A 36 -4.71 3.07 -1.26
CA PHE A 36 -5.15 3.60 0.03
C PHE A 36 -5.93 4.88 -0.21
N ARG A 37 -7.07 5.02 0.48
CA ARG A 37 -7.89 6.21 0.35
C ARG A 37 -8.49 6.62 1.70
N GLY A 38 -8.79 7.90 1.82
CA GLY A 38 -9.45 8.45 2.99
C GLY A 38 -8.46 8.92 4.04
N THR A 39 -8.85 8.83 5.31
CA THR A 39 -8.12 9.38 6.44
C THR A 39 -7.81 8.29 7.45
N ILE A 40 -6.53 7.99 7.64
CA ILE A 40 -6.06 7.03 8.63
C ILE A 40 -5.71 7.82 9.90
N SER A 41 -6.67 7.91 10.82
CA SER A 41 -6.53 8.71 12.03
C SER A 41 -6.98 7.97 13.30
N THR A 42 -7.26 6.68 13.19
CA THR A 42 -7.66 5.87 14.34
C THR A 42 -6.48 5.65 15.31
N VAL A 43 -6.80 5.26 16.54
CA VAL A 43 -5.79 5.06 17.58
C VAL A 43 -4.88 3.87 17.27
N ASN A 44 -5.44 2.78 16.71
CA ASN A 44 -4.69 1.58 16.42
C ASN A 44 -4.99 1.06 15.01
N PRO A 45 -4.53 1.76 13.97
CA PRO A 45 -4.77 1.30 12.60
C PRO A 45 -4.06 -0.01 12.28
N ALA A 46 -3.01 -0.38 13.02
CA ALA A 46 -2.30 -1.63 12.81
C ALA A 46 -3.19 -2.86 12.94
N ALA A 47 -4.22 -2.80 13.80
CA ALA A 47 -5.15 -3.92 13.96
C ALA A 47 -5.86 -4.29 12.64
N VAL A 48 -6.04 -3.32 11.75
CA VAL A 48 -6.66 -3.53 10.44
C VAL A 48 -5.59 -3.61 9.34
N LEU A 49 -4.61 -2.72 9.36
CA LEU A 49 -3.64 -2.60 8.28
C LEU A 49 -2.59 -3.71 8.27
N ASN A 50 -2.13 -4.17 9.44
CA ASN A 50 -1.11 -5.21 9.46
C ASN A 50 -1.62 -6.54 8.89
N PRO A 51 -2.82 -7.04 9.24
CA PRO A 51 -3.36 -8.23 8.57
C PRO A 51 -3.55 -8.03 7.07
N PHE A 52 -3.95 -6.85 6.63
CA PHE A 52 -4.04 -6.53 5.20
C PHE A 52 -2.67 -6.61 4.54
N VAL A 53 -1.65 -6.01 5.14
CA VAL A 53 -0.27 -6.08 4.66
C VAL A 53 0.23 -7.52 4.59
N ASP A 54 -0.08 -8.34 5.60
CA ASP A 54 0.31 -9.75 5.61
C ASP A 54 -0.25 -10.48 4.40
N GLN A 55 -1.53 -10.28 4.10
CA GLN A 55 -2.18 -10.93 2.96
C GLN A 55 -1.59 -10.47 1.63
N VAL A 56 -1.38 -9.16 1.49
CA VAL A 56 -0.77 -8.58 0.28
C VAL A 56 0.64 -9.14 0.09
N HIS A 57 1.44 -9.14 1.15
CA HIS A 57 2.80 -9.64 1.12
C HIS A 57 2.86 -11.11 0.68
N ASP A 58 2.02 -11.95 1.27
CA ASP A 58 1.99 -13.38 0.93
C ASP A 58 1.65 -13.59 -0.56
N LEU A 59 0.69 -12.85 -1.09
CA LEU A 59 0.33 -12.95 -2.49
C LEU A 59 1.46 -12.45 -3.42
N LEU A 60 2.13 -11.38 -3.05
CA LEU A 60 3.24 -10.84 -3.84
C LEU A 60 4.43 -11.82 -3.86
N ILE A 61 4.74 -12.44 -2.74
CA ILE A 61 5.81 -13.45 -2.65
C ILE A 61 5.46 -14.65 -3.53
N LYS A 62 4.24 -15.15 -3.43
CA LYS A 62 3.79 -16.31 -4.23
C LYS A 62 3.80 -16.00 -5.72
N ALA A 63 3.48 -14.77 -6.10
CA ALA A 63 3.46 -14.35 -7.50
C ALA A 63 4.86 -14.06 -8.04
N GLY A 64 5.89 -14.03 -7.20
CA GLY A 64 7.22 -13.67 -7.63
C GLY A 64 7.33 -12.21 -8.07
N ALA A 65 6.52 -11.33 -7.48
CA ALA A 65 6.51 -9.91 -7.84
C ALA A 65 7.86 -9.27 -7.54
N LYS A 66 8.28 -8.33 -8.40
CA LYS A 66 9.51 -7.55 -8.20
C LYS A 66 9.23 -6.13 -7.76
N ALA A 67 8.02 -5.66 -7.95
CA ALA A 67 7.57 -4.35 -7.52
C ALA A 67 6.06 -4.34 -7.38
N VAL A 68 5.56 -3.41 -6.56
CA VAL A 68 4.14 -3.15 -6.43
C VAL A 68 3.95 -1.64 -6.36
N ARG A 69 2.94 -1.14 -7.06
CA ARG A 69 2.57 0.27 -6.99
C ARG A 69 1.71 0.49 -5.75
N VAL A 70 2.11 1.43 -4.91
CA VAL A 70 1.36 1.80 -3.71
C VAL A 70 0.79 3.19 -3.96
N ASP A 71 -0.50 3.24 -4.20
CA ASP A 71 -1.19 4.44 -4.66
C ASP A 71 -1.74 5.23 -3.47
N PHE A 72 -1.15 6.39 -3.22
CA PHE A 72 -1.56 7.32 -2.17
C PHE A 72 -2.33 8.53 -2.72
N THR A 73 -2.67 8.54 -4.01
CA THR A 73 -3.29 9.72 -4.62
C THR A 73 -4.59 10.14 -3.95
N GLU A 74 -5.33 9.19 -3.36
CA GLU A 74 -6.57 9.47 -2.64
C GLU A 74 -6.43 9.36 -1.12
N LEU A 75 -5.22 9.23 -0.61
CA LEU A 75 -4.98 9.20 0.84
C LEU A 75 -4.84 10.63 1.36
N GLU A 76 -5.86 11.09 2.07
CA GLU A 76 -5.93 12.47 2.53
C GLU A 76 -5.05 12.73 3.74
N PHE A 77 -4.94 11.74 4.64
CA PHE A 77 -4.15 11.87 5.86
C PHE A 77 -3.79 10.50 6.40
N CYS A 78 -2.61 10.42 7.02
CA CYS A 78 -2.18 9.21 7.72
C CYS A 78 -1.37 9.62 8.96
N ASN A 79 -1.85 9.21 10.15
CA ASN A 79 -1.14 9.50 11.38
C ASN A 79 0.14 8.66 11.51
N SER A 80 0.96 8.95 12.52
CA SER A 80 2.21 8.21 12.73
C SER A 80 1.97 6.73 13.02
N SER A 81 0.87 6.41 13.69
CA SER A 81 0.51 5.00 13.95
C SER A 81 0.18 4.26 12.66
N GLY A 82 -0.45 4.92 11.68
CA GLY A 82 -0.69 4.35 10.36
C GLY A 82 0.61 4.12 9.60
N PHE A 83 1.55 5.06 9.69
CA PHE A 83 2.85 4.90 9.02
C PHE A 83 3.64 3.73 9.57
N LYS A 84 3.45 3.34 10.83
CA LYS A 84 4.10 2.15 11.38
C LYS A 84 3.73 0.89 10.61
N SER A 85 2.54 0.82 10.04
CA SER A 85 2.14 -0.33 9.21
C SER A 85 2.92 -0.39 7.90
N PHE A 86 3.29 0.75 7.32
CA PHE A 86 4.15 0.76 6.14
C PHE A 86 5.58 0.35 6.49
N ILE A 87 6.08 0.76 7.65
CA ILE A 87 7.38 0.29 8.14
C ILE A 87 7.33 -1.22 8.39
N TYR A 88 6.25 -1.72 8.98
CA TYR A 88 6.03 -3.15 9.16
C TYR A 88 6.11 -3.90 7.83
N TRP A 89 5.50 -3.36 6.78
CA TRP A 89 5.56 -3.93 5.43
C TRP A 89 6.99 -3.99 4.91
N ILE A 90 7.72 -2.87 5.05
CA ILE A 90 9.13 -2.80 4.64
C ILE A 90 9.96 -3.85 5.37
N GLN A 91 9.73 -4.04 6.67
CA GLN A 91 10.44 -5.05 7.45
C GLN A 91 10.16 -6.46 6.94
N LYS A 92 8.92 -6.76 6.53
CA LYS A 92 8.59 -8.04 5.93
C LYS A 92 9.33 -8.24 4.59
N ILE A 93 9.42 -7.19 3.80
CA ILE A 93 10.19 -7.25 2.54
C ILE A 93 11.67 -7.54 2.84
N GLN A 94 12.26 -6.83 3.79
CA GLN A 94 13.66 -7.03 4.17
C GLN A 94 13.93 -8.45 4.63
N ALA A 95 12.97 -9.07 5.31
CA ALA A 95 13.08 -10.44 5.78
C ALA A 95 12.88 -11.50 4.68
N ALA A 96 12.48 -11.08 3.49
CA ALA A 96 12.15 -12.02 2.39
C ALA A 96 13.38 -12.50 1.62
N GLY A 97 14.57 -12.01 1.92
CA GLY A 97 15.80 -12.45 1.29
C GLY A 97 15.82 -12.17 -0.21
N ASP A 98 16.00 -13.21 -1.02
CA ASP A 98 16.06 -13.09 -2.47
C ASP A 98 14.68 -12.88 -3.11
N LYS A 99 13.61 -12.95 -2.33
CA LYS A 99 12.24 -12.71 -2.81
C LYS A 99 11.77 -11.29 -2.55
N GLN A 100 12.67 -10.39 -2.17
CA GLN A 100 12.33 -8.99 -1.94
C GLN A 100 11.75 -8.35 -3.20
N TYR A 101 10.83 -7.40 -2.99
CA TYR A 101 10.24 -6.59 -4.03
C TYR A 101 10.26 -5.13 -3.56
N ARG A 102 9.97 -4.21 -4.48
CA ARG A 102 10.01 -2.79 -4.18
C ARG A 102 8.59 -2.23 -4.05
N LEU A 103 8.42 -1.30 -3.11
CA LEU A 103 7.22 -0.50 -2.98
C LEU A 103 7.44 0.79 -3.78
N ARG A 104 6.68 0.95 -4.86
CA ARG A 104 6.72 2.17 -5.67
C ARG A 104 5.54 3.04 -5.28
N PHE A 105 5.79 4.03 -4.45
CA PHE A 105 4.75 4.93 -3.95
C PHE A 105 4.41 5.98 -5.00
N ILE A 106 3.10 6.15 -5.22
CA ILE A 106 2.57 7.17 -6.12
C ILE A 106 1.84 8.19 -5.25
N SER A 107 2.34 9.43 -5.23
CA SER A 107 1.80 10.49 -4.38
C SER A 107 1.01 11.49 -5.20
N SER A 108 0.19 12.28 -4.49
CA SER A 108 -0.53 13.42 -5.09
C SER A 108 0.27 14.70 -4.85
N PRO A 109 0.60 15.47 -5.90
CA PRO A 109 1.28 16.75 -5.74
C PRO A 109 0.48 17.75 -4.90
N ALA A 110 -0.84 17.60 -4.87
CA ALA A 110 -1.71 18.46 -4.06
C ALA A 110 -1.58 18.21 -2.56
N ARG A 111 -1.01 17.08 -2.15
CA ARG A 111 -0.88 16.68 -0.75
C ARG A 111 0.58 16.72 -0.34
N LYS A 112 1.03 17.89 0.07
CA LYS A 112 2.45 18.13 0.37
C LYS A 112 3.01 17.22 1.46
N TRP A 113 2.19 16.82 2.43
CA TRP A 113 2.62 15.96 3.52
C TRP A 113 3.11 14.59 3.01
N GLN A 114 2.55 14.11 1.90
CA GLN A 114 2.93 12.81 1.35
C GLN A 114 4.39 12.78 0.94
N ARG A 115 4.87 13.83 0.27
CA ARG A 115 6.26 13.88 -0.16
C ARG A 115 7.23 13.79 1.03
N THR A 116 6.98 14.55 2.08
CA THR A 116 7.82 14.54 3.27
C THR A 116 7.84 13.16 3.94
N SER A 117 6.65 12.58 4.11
CA SER A 117 6.52 11.28 4.75
C SER A 117 7.13 10.15 3.92
N LEU A 118 6.94 10.19 2.61
CA LEU A 118 7.49 9.17 1.71
C LEU A 118 9.02 9.27 1.62
N LEU A 119 9.57 10.48 1.66
CA LEU A 119 11.02 10.66 1.74
C LEU A 119 11.58 10.03 3.00
N ALA A 120 10.88 10.15 4.13
CA ALA A 120 11.30 9.52 5.38
C ALA A 120 11.32 7.99 5.25
N LEU A 121 10.30 7.39 4.62
CA LEU A 121 10.28 5.95 4.36
C LEU A 121 11.42 5.54 3.42
N SER A 122 11.69 6.34 2.40
CA SER A 122 12.79 6.09 1.47
C SER A 122 14.14 6.12 2.17
N CYS A 123 14.33 7.03 3.13
CA CYS A 123 15.56 7.07 3.93
C CYS A 123 15.66 5.86 4.85
N TYR A 124 14.54 5.38 5.37
CA TYR A 124 14.51 4.19 6.21
C TYR A 124 14.97 2.94 5.43
N SER A 125 14.54 2.79 4.19
CA SER A 125 14.91 1.65 3.35
C SER A 125 14.99 2.04 1.89
N PRO A 126 16.13 2.58 1.42
CA PRO A 126 16.27 2.99 0.02
C PRO A 126 16.10 1.84 -0.97
N SER A 127 16.42 0.61 -0.55
CA SER A 127 16.33 -0.56 -1.43
C SER A 127 14.89 -1.06 -1.61
N ALA A 128 14.01 -0.81 -0.63
CA ALA A 128 12.63 -1.28 -0.67
C ALA A 128 11.64 -0.22 -1.13
N VAL A 129 11.99 1.06 -1.06
CA VAL A 129 11.07 2.18 -1.31
C VAL A 129 11.53 3.00 -2.50
N GLU A 130 10.61 3.19 -3.45
CA GLU A 130 10.80 4.05 -4.60
C GLU A 130 9.64 5.04 -4.64
N ILE A 131 9.93 6.31 -4.92
CA ILE A 131 8.91 7.36 -5.01
C ILE A 131 8.73 7.70 -6.48
N GLY A 132 7.52 7.51 -6.98
CA GLY A 132 7.18 7.81 -8.36
C GLY A 132 6.46 9.12 -8.54
#